data_735ed76597cac3069f2ae16840e54882
#
_entry.id   735ed76597cac3069f2ae16840e54882
#
_cell.length_a   1.000
_cell.length_b   1.000
_cell.length_c   1.000
_cell.angle_alpha   90.00
_cell.angle_beta   90.00
_cell.angle_gamma   90.00
#
_symmetry.space_group_name_H-M   'P 1'
#
loop_
_entity.id
_entity.type
_entity.pdbx_description
1 polymer ?
#
loop_
_entity_poly.entity_id
_entity_poly.type
_entity_poly.pdbx_seq_one_letter_code
_entity_poly.pdbx_strand_id
1 'polypeptide(L)'
;RYCVYVETNYDTDDDGKLDLVKALVQIPRAAMEGNYKAATIYEARPYITGCNESMNPGKNLGSESYDISKLYSQPDKRVPAGTATTAEAAANADSADWYYWNPYEWMYDYEDLNWYDYYLVRGFAVVECGGLGTKGSDGFETCGTDLEIDAFKCVIEWLHGDRVAYTDKTSNVAISADWSSGKVGMTGRSYAGTTQFGLATTGVAGLETIVPVAGIASWYEYTNSQGISTNSLVNYSERLAWYCNGRYLDPDDYATIAEKYGNYMYQIQQDQLESNGDYSEHWATRDYTLDAENIKCPALIVHGLNDDNVRTKEFDLMYQAYQKAGVNVKLLLHQDAHLTPSYPAGNLE
;
A
#
# COMPACT_ATOMS: atom_id res chain seq x y z
N ARG A 1 -3.87 -5.83 18.04
CA ARG A 1 -4.03 -5.89 16.58
C ARG A 1 -5.49 -5.79 16.21
N TYR A 2 -5.81 -5.06 15.16
CA TYR A 2 -7.16 -4.96 14.60
C TYR A 2 -7.09 -4.48 13.17
N CYS A 3 -8.21 -4.59 12.44
CA CYS A 3 -8.38 -4.01 11.13
C CYS A 3 -9.23 -2.75 11.21
N VAL A 4 -9.00 -1.82 10.31
CA VAL A 4 -9.89 -0.69 10.06
C VAL A 4 -10.16 -0.59 8.57
N TYR A 5 -11.24 0.08 8.23
CA TYR A 5 -11.70 0.31 6.86
C TYR A 5 -11.72 1.82 6.63
N VAL A 6 -10.68 2.31 5.95
CA VAL A 6 -10.48 3.75 5.75
C VAL A 6 -11.26 4.18 4.53
N GLU A 7 -12.08 5.22 4.69
CA GLU A 7 -12.89 5.76 3.60
C GLU A 7 -12.02 6.55 2.62
N THR A 8 -12.15 6.24 1.34
CA THR A 8 -11.48 6.96 0.25
C THR A 8 -12.33 8.13 -0.27
N ASN A 9 -11.89 8.78 -1.34
CA ASN A 9 -12.64 9.82 -2.02
C ASN A 9 -13.41 9.29 -3.25
N TYR A 10 -13.40 7.99 -3.49
CA TYR A 10 -13.80 7.37 -4.74
C TYR A 10 -14.87 6.31 -4.54
N ASP A 11 -15.67 6.12 -5.56
CA ASP A 11 -16.60 5.01 -5.78
C ASP A 11 -16.20 4.40 -7.13
N THR A 12 -15.19 3.51 -7.12
CA THR A 12 -14.61 2.99 -8.35
C THR A 12 -15.36 1.77 -8.89
N ASP A 13 -16.12 1.09 -8.03
CA ASP A 13 -16.96 -0.03 -8.44
C ASP A 13 -18.44 0.37 -8.68
N ASP A 14 -18.72 1.67 -8.56
CA ASP A 14 -20.01 2.29 -8.91
C ASP A 14 -21.20 1.64 -8.15
N ASP A 15 -21.01 1.40 -6.86
CA ASP A 15 -22.06 0.87 -5.96
C ASP A 15 -22.86 1.96 -5.24
N GLY A 16 -22.49 3.23 -5.43
CA GLY A 16 -23.11 4.42 -4.82
C GLY A 16 -22.55 4.76 -3.44
N LYS A 17 -21.43 4.18 -3.04
CA LYS A 17 -20.74 4.44 -1.78
C LYS A 17 -19.26 4.72 -2.05
N LEU A 18 -18.62 5.46 -1.15
CA LEU A 18 -17.17 5.63 -1.25
C LEU A 18 -16.46 4.32 -0.88
N ASP A 19 -15.47 3.97 -1.67
CA ASP A 19 -14.66 2.77 -1.46
C ASP A 19 -13.95 2.81 -0.10
N LEU A 20 -13.90 1.69 0.58
CA LEU A 20 -13.14 1.49 1.79
C LEU A 20 -11.89 0.66 1.51
N VAL A 21 -10.75 1.12 1.99
CA VAL A 21 -9.52 0.33 1.97
C VAL A 21 -9.24 -0.23 3.35
N LYS A 22 -8.97 -1.53 3.39
CA LYS A 22 -8.65 -2.23 4.62
C LYS A 22 -7.21 -1.97 5.04
N ALA A 23 -7.02 -1.52 6.27
CA ALA A 23 -5.72 -1.39 6.90
C ALA A 23 -5.60 -2.31 8.11
N LEU A 24 -4.46 -2.98 8.22
CA LEU A 24 -4.08 -3.88 9.30
C LEU A 24 -3.24 -3.10 10.29
N VAL A 25 -3.64 -3.06 11.55
CA VAL A 25 -3.05 -2.18 12.56
C VAL A 25 -2.45 -2.99 13.70
N GLN A 26 -1.17 -2.76 13.99
CA GLN A 26 -0.47 -3.32 15.13
C GLN A 26 0.10 -2.18 15.99
N ILE A 27 -0.19 -2.20 17.28
CA ILE A 27 0.13 -1.10 18.18
C ILE A 27 0.86 -1.65 19.41
N PRO A 28 1.95 -1.01 19.85
CA PRO A 28 2.58 -1.35 21.13
C PRO A 28 1.58 -1.20 22.27
N ARG A 29 1.58 -2.17 23.20
CA ARG A 29 0.65 -2.16 24.34
C ARG A 29 0.70 -0.83 25.11
N ALA A 30 1.88 -0.30 25.35
CA ALA A 30 2.04 0.96 26.10
C ALA A 30 1.37 2.17 25.40
N ALA A 31 1.33 2.20 24.07
CA ALA A 31 0.60 3.23 23.33
C ALA A 31 -0.91 3.02 23.42
N MET A 32 -1.39 1.76 23.39
CA MET A 32 -2.81 1.42 23.58
C MET A 32 -3.29 1.80 25.00
N GLU A 33 -2.43 1.66 26.00
CA GLU A 33 -2.70 2.07 27.39
C GLU A 33 -2.61 3.60 27.62
N GLY A 34 -2.30 4.35 26.56
CA GLY A 34 -2.24 5.82 26.62
C GLY A 34 -0.96 6.39 27.24
N ASN A 35 0.08 5.58 27.42
CA ASN A 35 1.34 6.03 28.00
C ASN A 35 2.10 6.99 27.08
N TYR A 36 1.90 6.89 25.77
CA TYR A 36 2.42 7.80 24.76
C TYR A 36 1.64 7.67 23.46
N LYS A 37 1.86 8.58 22.51
CA LYS A 37 1.34 8.50 21.14
C LYS A 37 2.42 7.90 20.24
N ALA A 38 2.13 6.78 19.58
CA ALA A 38 3.07 6.09 18.71
C ALA A 38 3.20 6.77 17.35
N ALA A 39 4.40 6.93 16.83
CA ALA A 39 4.62 7.13 15.41
C ALA A 39 4.41 5.81 14.67
N THR A 40 4.04 5.87 13.41
CA THR A 40 3.68 4.70 12.61
C THR A 40 4.72 4.42 11.53
N ILE A 41 5.06 3.15 11.36
CA ILE A 41 5.68 2.64 10.14
C ILE A 41 4.57 2.08 9.26
N TYR A 42 4.41 2.66 8.08
CA TYR A 42 3.35 2.32 7.14
C TYR A 42 3.91 1.60 5.92
N GLU A 43 3.33 0.46 5.59
CA GLU A 43 3.59 -0.28 4.37
C GLU A 43 2.33 -0.31 3.49
N ALA A 44 2.43 0.26 2.29
CA ALA A 44 1.37 0.33 1.30
C ALA A 44 1.78 -0.45 0.06
N ARG A 45 1.08 -1.55 -0.24
CA ARG A 45 1.29 -2.33 -1.47
C ARG A 45 0.17 -3.34 -1.68
N PRO A 46 -0.21 -3.64 -2.93
CA PRO A 46 -1.40 -4.44 -3.22
C PRO A 46 -1.21 -5.96 -3.07
N TYR A 47 -0.07 -6.45 -2.63
CA TYR A 47 0.18 -7.87 -2.41
C TYR A 47 0.75 -8.19 -1.03
N ILE A 48 0.09 -7.68 -0.01
CA ILE A 48 0.29 -8.09 1.38
C ILE A 48 -0.38 -9.45 1.59
N THR A 49 0.20 -10.25 2.46
CA THR A 49 -0.30 -11.59 2.78
C THR A 49 -1.81 -11.59 3.05
N GLY A 50 -2.53 -12.41 2.30
CA GLY A 50 -3.99 -12.52 2.40
C GLY A 50 -4.79 -11.50 1.58
N CYS A 51 -4.12 -10.56 0.91
CA CYS A 51 -4.78 -9.53 0.11
C CYS A 51 -4.92 -9.90 -1.36
N ASN A 52 -4.09 -10.80 -1.87
CA ASN A 52 -4.18 -11.29 -3.24
C ASN A 52 -3.80 -12.78 -3.36
N GLU A 53 -4.01 -13.37 -4.55
CA GLU A 53 -3.78 -14.80 -4.79
C GLU A 53 -2.33 -15.23 -4.61
N SER A 54 -1.39 -14.41 -5.03
CA SER A 54 0.04 -14.73 -4.97
C SER A 54 0.53 -14.90 -3.54
N MET A 55 -0.15 -14.31 -2.60
CA MET A 55 0.11 -14.41 -1.18
C MET A 55 -0.66 -15.57 -0.53
N ASN A 56 -0.76 -16.69 -1.24
CA ASN A 56 -1.53 -17.87 -0.87
C ASN A 56 -1.59 -18.09 0.67
N PRO A 57 -2.74 -17.84 1.31
CA PRO A 57 -2.85 -17.96 2.76
C PRO A 57 -2.48 -19.34 3.28
N GLY A 58 -2.83 -20.39 2.55
CA GLY A 58 -2.53 -21.76 2.96
C GLY A 58 -1.04 -22.11 2.93
N LYS A 59 -0.24 -21.34 2.18
CA LYS A 59 1.21 -21.54 2.12
C LYS A 59 1.98 -20.53 2.96
N ASN A 60 1.52 -19.28 2.94
CA ASN A 60 2.28 -18.17 3.51
C ASN A 60 1.89 -17.89 4.95
N LEU A 61 0.66 -18.15 5.34
CA LEU A 61 0.25 -17.92 6.71
C LEU A 61 0.65 -19.06 7.64
N GLY A 62 1.10 -20.18 7.09
CA GLY A 62 1.47 -21.32 7.92
C GLY A 62 0.37 -21.69 8.93
N SER A 63 -0.78 -21.08 8.79
CA SER A 63 -1.84 -21.19 9.75
C SER A 63 -3.11 -21.67 9.07
N GLU A 64 -3.33 -22.94 9.19
CA GLU A 64 -4.64 -23.54 9.00
C GLU A 64 -5.68 -22.95 9.96
N SER A 65 -5.23 -22.17 10.95
CA SER A 65 -6.07 -21.54 11.96
C SER A 65 -6.55 -20.14 11.59
N TYR A 66 -6.00 -19.52 10.54
CA TYR A 66 -6.40 -18.19 10.14
C TYR A 66 -7.43 -18.24 9.02
N ASP A 67 -8.66 -17.97 9.36
CA ASP A 67 -9.77 -17.91 8.42
C ASP A 67 -10.03 -16.47 8.00
N ILE A 68 -9.38 -16.07 6.92
CA ILE A 68 -9.54 -14.74 6.34
C ILE A 68 -11.00 -14.46 5.95
N SER A 69 -11.76 -15.50 5.58
CA SER A 69 -13.15 -15.33 5.14
C SER A 69 -14.06 -14.78 6.24
N LYS A 70 -13.75 -15.04 7.49
CA LYS A 70 -14.50 -14.49 8.62
C LYS A 70 -14.46 -12.98 8.72
N LEU A 71 -13.42 -12.35 8.19
CA LEU A 71 -13.28 -10.91 8.20
C LEU A 71 -14.20 -10.22 7.18
N TYR A 72 -14.80 -10.97 6.26
CA TYR A 72 -15.47 -10.41 5.08
C TYR A 72 -16.84 -11.01 4.82
N SER A 73 -17.34 -11.84 5.72
CA SER A 73 -18.58 -12.58 5.49
C SER A 73 -19.87 -11.78 5.76
N GLN A 74 -19.76 -10.54 6.19
CA GLN A 74 -20.94 -9.74 6.51
C GLN A 74 -21.43 -8.98 5.29
N PRO A 75 -22.75 -8.97 5.03
CA PRO A 75 -23.29 -8.15 3.97
C PRO A 75 -23.04 -6.67 4.25
N ASP A 76 -22.66 -5.94 3.23
CA ASP A 76 -22.44 -4.50 3.33
C ASP A 76 -23.76 -3.79 3.67
N LYS A 77 -23.81 -3.20 4.86
CA LYS A 77 -24.92 -2.38 5.35
C LYS A 77 -24.52 -0.94 5.56
N ARG A 78 -23.35 -0.57 5.10
CA ARG A 78 -22.82 0.76 5.28
C ARG A 78 -23.77 1.83 4.72
N VAL A 79 -23.93 2.88 5.46
CA VAL A 79 -24.68 4.07 5.02
C VAL A 79 -23.73 5.02 4.26
N PRO A 80 -24.26 6.03 3.56
CA PRO A 80 -23.43 7.01 2.85
C PRO A 80 -22.39 7.67 3.74
N ALA A 81 -21.29 8.09 3.13
CA ALA A 81 -20.19 8.78 3.78
C ALA A 81 -20.66 9.96 4.63
N GLY A 82 -20.02 10.18 5.76
CA GLY A 82 -20.36 11.27 6.69
C GLY A 82 -21.55 10.99 7.61
N THR A 83 -22.19 9.82 7.50
CA THR A 83 -23.30 9.42 8.38
C THR A 83 -22.86 8.45 9.48
N ALA A 84 -21.56 8.22 9.62
CA ALA A 84 -21.00 7.37 10.65
C ALA A 84 -21.36 7.89 12.05
N THR A 85 -21.74 6.98 12.91
CA THR A 85 -21.97 7.30 14.32
C THR A 85 -20.67 7.25 15.09
N THR A 86 -20.56 8.09 16.13
CA THR A 86 -19.48 7.90 17.09
C THR A 86 -19.64 6.54 17.75
N ALA A 87 -18.64 5.75 17.61
CA ALA A 87 -18.69 4.39 18.11
C ALA A 87 -18.04 4.27 19.46
N GLU A 88 -18.48 3.29 20.15
CA GLU A 88 -17.68 2.52 21.08
C GLU A 88 -16.64 1.73 20.29
N ALA A 89 -15.84 2.45 19.57
CA ALA A 89 -15.11 1.97 18.39
C ALA A 89 -14.13 0.85 18.71
N ALA A 90 -13.40 0.99 19.80
CA ALA A 90 -12.37 0.02 20.15
C ALA A 90 -12.94 -1.36 20.58
N ALA A 91 -14.19 -1.41 21.05
CA ALA A 91 -14.84 -2.65 21.42
C ALA A 91 -15.42 -3.41 20.23
N ASN A 92 -15.66 -2.70 19.13
CA ASN A 92 -16.29 -3.23 17.93
C ASN A 92 -15.33 -3.34 16.75
N ALA A 93 -14.07 -2.92 16.93
CA ALA A 93 -13.08 -3.11 15.91
C ALA A 93 -12.93 -4.59 15.56
N ASP A 94 -12.86 -4.87 14.28
CA ASP A 94 -12.55 -6.19 13.77
C ASP A 94 -11.16 -6.59 14.24
N SER A 95 -11.14 -7.12 15.46
CA SER A 95 -9.91 -7.46 16.13
C SER A 95 -9.66 -8.93 16.02
N ALA A 96 -8.51 -9.30 16.09
CA ALA A 96 -8.16 -10.47 16.80
C ALA A 96 -7.91 -11.74 16.04
N ASP A 97 -8.64 -12.05 15.05
CA ASP A 97 -8.37 -13.28 14.30
C ASP A 97 -7.36 -13.00 13.17
N TRP A 98 -7.00 -11.73 13.02
CA TRP A 98 -5.94 -11.40 12.09
C TRP A 98 -4.58 -11.66 12.74
N TYR A 99 -3.88 -12.60 12.17
CA TYR A 99 -2.52 -12.95 12.56
C TYR A 99 -1.56 -12.46 11.49
N TYR A 100 -0.69 -11.54 11.89
CA TYR A 100 0.45 -11.24 11.06
C TYR A 100 1.41 -12.42 11.10
N TRP A 101 1.62 -13.02 9.96
CA TRP A 101 2.56 -14.12 9.79
C TRP A 101 3.75 -13.66 8.95
N ASN A 102 4.92 -13.83 9.51
CA ASN A 102 6.15 -13.61 8.78
C ASN A 102 6.52 -14.90 8.02
N PRO A 103 6.56 -14.88 6.67
CA PRO A 103 6.92 -16.06 5.90
C PRO A 103 8.34 -16.55 6.15
N TYR A 104 9.16 -15.74 6.80
CA TYR A 104 10.54 -16.04 7.13
C TYR A 104 10.78 -16.40 8.59
N GLU A 105 9.73 -16.48 9.41
CA GLU A 105 9.84 -16.78 10.84
C GLU A 105 10.62 -18.06 11.13
N TRP A 106 10.52 -19.05 10.26
CA TRP A 106 11.28 -20.28 10.33
C TRP A 106 12.75 -20.14 9.94
N MET A 107 13.14 -19.02 9.35
CA MET A 107 14.54 -18.74 8.94
C MET A 107 15.32 -17.97 10.00
N TYR A 108 14.65 -17.45 11.01
CA TYR A 108 15.28 -16.69 12.07
C TYR A 108 15.38 -17.53 13.34
N ASP A 109 16.52 -17.47 13.99
CA ASP A 109 16.64 -17.96 15.36
C ASP A 109 15.68 -17.15 16.25
N TYR A 110 15.22 -17.73 17.36
CA TYR A 110 14.26 -17.10 18.28
C TYR A 110 14.71 -15.74 18.84
N GLU A 111 15.95 -15.37 18.61
CA GLU A 111 16.51 -14.09 19.01
C GLU A 111 16.34 -12.98 17.96
N ASP A 112 16.03 -13.35 16.70
CA ASP A 112 15.86 -12.39 15.61
C ASP A 112 14.40 -11.97 15.48
N LEU A 113 14.14 -10.67 15.69
CA LEU A 113 12.83 -10.08 15.46
C LEU A 113 12.57 -9.98 13.96
N ASN A 114 11.35 -10.31 13.52
CA ASN A 114 10.94 -9.92 12.18
C ASN A 114 10.87 -8.38 12.10
N TRP A 115 10.88 -7.83 10.89
CA TRP A 115 11.01 -6.39 10.75
C TRP A 115 9.82 -5.60 11.30
N TYR A 116 8.61 -6.17 11.35
CA TYR A 116 7.47 -5.52 12.02
C TYR A 116 7.61 -5.55 13.54
N ASP A 117 7.99 -6.69 14.10
CA ASP A 117 8.27 -6.81 15.54
C ASP A 117 9.44 -5.92 15.95
N TYR A 118 10.42 -5.76 15.07
CA TYR A 118 11.55 -4.85 15.27
C TYR A 118 11.06 -3.42 15.57
N TYR A 119 10.10 -2.91 14.80
CA TYR A 119 9.53 -1.59 15.04
C TYR A 119 8.60 -1.54 16.24
N LEU A 120 7.77 -2.58 16.44
CA LEU A 120 6.84 -2.64 17.57
C LEU A 120 7.56 -2.61 18.93
N VAL A 121 8.66 -3.34 19.09
CA VAL A 121 9.43 -3.33 20.34
C VAL A 121 10.17 -2.03 20.60
N ARG A 122 10.34 -1.21 19.57
CA ARG A 122 10.91 0.14 19.65
C ARG A 122 9.87 1.24 19.81
N GLY A 123 8.63 0.86 19.99
CA GLY A 123 7.54 1.80 20.29
C GLY A 123 6.84 2.40 19.08
N PHE A 124 7.12 1.93 17.88
CA PHE A 124 6.36 2.31 16.68
C PHE A 124 5.12 1.44 16.53
N ALA A 125 4.04 2.02 16.08
CA ALA A 125 2.95 1.24 15.49
C ALA A 125 3.33 0.79 14.09
N VAL A 126 2.75 -0.31 13.62
CA VAL A 126 2.90 -0.79 12.25
C VAL A 126 1.54 -0.88 11.61
N VAL A 127 1.40 -0.30 10.42
CA VAL A 127 0.17 -0.33 9.64
C VAL A 127 0.48 -0.81 8.23
N GLU A 128 -0.34 -1.72 7.73
CA GLU A 128 -0.25 -2.29 6.39
C GLU A 128 -1.57 -2.10 5.66
N CYS A 129 -1.53 -1.73 4.39
CA CYS A 129 -2.71 -1.59 3.55
C CYS A 129 -2.46 -2.16 2.16
N GLY A 130 -3.36 -3.02 1.71
CA GLY A 130 -3.33 -3.57 0.35
C GLY A 130 -3.89 -2.61 -0.70
N GLY A 131 -4.71 -1.64 -0.29
CA GLY A 131 -5.34 -0.69 -1.20
C GLY A 131 -6.59 -1.21 -1.89
N LEU A 132 -7.05 -0.43 -2.88
CA LEU A 132 -8.23 -0.74 -3.66
C LEU A 132 -8.14 -2.11 -4.35
N GLY A 133 -9.25 -2.80 -4.46
CA GLY A 133 -9.35 -4.07 -5.17
C GLY A 133 -8.68 -5.26 -4.48
N THR A 134 -8.05 -5.09 -3.34
CA THR A 134 -7.50 -6.20 -2.56
C THR A 134 -8.56 -6.84 -1.66
N LYS A 135 -8.30 -8.04 -1.17
CA LYS A 135 -9.28 -8.76 -0.35
C LYS A 135 -9.69 -7.98 0.88
N GLY A 136 -10.98 -7.70 1.00
CA GLY A 136 -11.59 -6.94 2.09
C GLY A 136 -11.64 -5.43 1.86
N SER A 137 -10.98 -4.91 0.82
CA SER A 137 -11.16 -3.53 0.36
C SER A 137 -12.24 -3.47 -0.73
N ASP A 138 -12.78 -2.29 -0.97
CA ASP A 138 -13.65 -2.01 -2.10
C ASP A 138 -12.85 -1.55 -3.32
N GLY A 139 -13.54 -1.21 -4.40
CA GLY A 139 -12.96 -0.66 -5.60
C GLY A 139 -12.17 -1.66 -6.44
N PHE A 140 -11.37 -1.13 -7.34
CA PHE A 140 -10.52 -1.90 -8.24
C PHE A 140 -9.07 -1.44 -8.17
N GLU A 141 -8.17 -2.40 -8.19
CA GLU A 141 -6.73 -2.12 -8.29
C GLU A 141 -6.40 -1.63 -9.70
N THR A 142 -5.54 -0.62 -9.82
CA THR A 142 -5.32 0.13 -11.05
C THR A 142 -3.88 0.10 -11.58
N CYS A 143 -2.98 -0.56 -10.89
CA CYS A 143 -1.56 -0.59 -11.19
C CYS A 143 -0.89 0.79 -11.18
N GLY A 144 -0.74 1.35 -10.01
CA GLY A 144 0.13 2.50 -9.76
C GLY A 144 -0.44 3.86 -10.15
N THR A 145 -1.73 3.99 -10.41
CA THR A 145 -2.34 5.29 -10.75
C THR A 145 -2.39 6.25 -9.57
N ASP A 146 -2.58 7.53 -9.86
CA ASP A 146 -2.84 8.56 -8.87
C ASP A 146 -4.04 8.21 -7.97
N LEU A 147 -5.05 7.54 -8.53
CA LEU A 147 -6.21 7.04 -7.79
C LEU A 147 -5.80 6.04 -6.70
N GLU A 148 -4.94 5.08 -7.04
CA GLU A 148 -4.41 4.10 -6.09
C GLU A 148 -3.56 4.77 -5.01
N ILE A 149 -2.68 5.68 -5.42
CA ILE A 149 -1.85 6.45 -4.48
C ILE A 149 -2.72 7.29 -3.55
N ASP A 150 -3.78 7.93 -4.06
CA ASP A 150 -4.69 8.71 -3.23
C ASP A 150 -5.46 7.82 -2.23
N ALA A 151 -5.83 6.62 -2.62
CA ALA A 151 -6.44 5.67 -1.69
C ALA A 151 -5.48 5.26 -0.56
N PHE A 152 -4.21 5.02 -0.85
CA PHE A 152 -3.18 4.79 0.16
C PHE A 152 -2.92 6.03 1.04
N LYS A 153 -3.00 7.23 0.46
CA LYS A 153 -2.89 8.49 1.19
C LYS A 153 -3.96 8.62 2.26
N CYS A 154 -5.17 8.16 1.99
CA CYS A 154 -6.28 8.20 2.95
C CYS A 154 -5.94 7.50 4.27
N VAL A 155 -5.10 6.46 4.25
CA VAL A 155 -4.62 5.80 5.48
C VAL A 155 -3.70 6.72 6.29
N ILE A 156 -2.81 7.47 5.63
CA ILE A 156 -1.96 8.47 6.30
C ILE A 156 -2.83 9.58 6.93
N GLU A 157 -3.82 10.05 6.20
CA GLU A 157 -4.76 11.07 6.70
C GLU A 157 -5.55 10.56 7.92
N TRP A 158 -5.97 9.29 7.93
CA TRP A 158 -6.59 8.68 9.10
C TRP A 158 -5.64 8.60 10.30
N LEU A 159 -4.39 8.19 10.08
CA LEU A 159 -3.35 8.14 11.12
C LEU A 159 -3.02 9.54 11.66
N HIS A 160 -3.13 10.57 10.83
CA HIS A 160 -2.93 11.97 11.20
C HIS A 160 -4.15 12.57 11.91
N GLY A 161 -5.34 12.01 11.71
CA GLY A 161 -6.58 12.46 12.35
C GLY A 161 -7.51 13.25 11.43
N ASP A 162 -7.24 13.29 10.15
CA ASP A 162 -7.98 14.11 9.17
C ASP A 162 -9.02 13.32 8.36
N ARG A 163 -9.17 12.02 8.63
CA ARG A 163 -10.05 11.14 7.84
C ARG A 163 -10.83 10.15 8.70
N VAL A 164 -11.96 9.72 8.17
CA VAL A 164 -12.80 8.71 8.79
C VAL A 164 -12.35 7.31 8.41
N ALA A 165 -12.35 6.40 9.37
CA ALA A 165 -12.31 4.97 9.18
C ALA A 165 -13.40 4.30 10.00
N TYR A 166 -13.73 3.05 9.66
CA TYR A 166 -14.77 2.27 10.31
C TYR A 166 -14.18 0.99 10.92
N THR A 167 -14.87 0.49 11.94
CA THR A 167 -14.49 -0.77 12.59
C THR A 167 -14.75 -1.99 11.70
N ASP A 168 -15.73 -1.89 10.82
CA ASP A 168 -16.10 -2.88 9.82
C ASP A 168 -16.85 -2.22 8.65
N LYS A 169 -17.11 -2.98 7.59
CA LYS A 169 -17.76 -2.48 6.37
C LYS A 169 -19.28 -2.27 6.49
N THR A 170 -19.90 -2.68 7.59
CA THR A 170 -21.36 -2.83 7.65
C THR A 170 -22.03 -2.04 8.76
N SER A 171 -21.36 -1.83 9.90
CA SER A 171 -21.96 -1.19 11.07
C SER A 171 -21.98 0.33 10.99
N ASN A 172 -21.16 0.91 10.12
CA ASN A 172 -20.98 2.36 10.03
C ASN A 172 -20.45 3.00 11.33
N VAL A 173 -19.67 2.23 12.09
CA VAL A 173 -19.10 2.63 13.37
C VAL A 173 -17.70 3.20 13.14
N ALA A 174 -17.54 4.50 13.35
CA ALA A 174 -16.26 5.19 13.15
C ALA A 174 -15.22 4.82 14.23
N ILE A 175 -13.97 4.80 13.83
CA ILE A 175 -12.82 4.61 14.72
C ILE A 175 -11.72 5.61 14.38
N SER A 176 -11.16 6.25 15.41
CA SER A 176 -10.01 7.15 15.31
C SER A 176 -8.72 6.46 15.75
N ALA A 177 -7.61 6.97 15.24
CA ALA A 177 -6.28 6.49 15.64
C ALA A 177 -5.78 7.26 16.88
N ASP A 178 -6.53 7.23 17.98
CA ASP A 178 -6.23 8.02 19.17
C ASP A 178 -4.86 7.71 19.81
N TRP A 179 -4.31 6.54 19.50
CA TRP A 179 -2.97 6.11 19.91
C TRP A 179 -1.86 6.70 19.01
N SER A 180 -2.20 7.23 17.85
CA SER A 180 -1.23 7.76 16.88
C SER A 180 -0.73 9.14 17.27
N SER A 181 0.54 9.41 16.97
CA SER A 181 1.13 10.75 17.06
C SER A 181 0.85 11.61 15.82
N GLY A 182 0.21 11.06 14.80
CA GLY A 182 0.03 11.68 13.49
C GLY A 182 1.27 11.63 12.60
N LYS A 183 2.35 11.01 13.04
CA LYS A 183 3.63 10.92 12.31
C LYS A 183 3.80 9.57 11.68
N VAL A 184 4.05 9.55 10.37
CA VAL A 184 4.18 8.33 9.56
C VAL A 184 5.53 8.33 8.85
N GLY A 185 6.26 7.23 9.00
CA GLY A 185 7.41 6.89 8.16
C GLY A 185 7.09 5.68 7.32
N MET A 186 7.74 5.54 6.17
CA MET A 186 7.53 4.40 5.28
C MET A 186 8.84 3.76 4.90
N THR A 187 8.81 2.44 4.73
CA THR A 187 9.89 1.67 4.09
C THR A 187 9.29 0.46 3.41
N GLY A 188 10.01 -0.10 2.45
CA GLY A 188 9.59 -1.28 1.72
C GLY A 188 10.22 -1.35 0.34
N ARG A 189 10.20 -2.55 -0.25
CA ARG A 189 10.87 -2.86 -1.52
C ARG A 189 9.87 -3.01 -2.66
N SER A 190 10.33 -2.69 -3.88
CA SER A 190 9.59 -2.91 -5.11
C SER A 190 8.31 -2.08 -5.14
N TYR A 191 7.14 -2.68 -5.30
CA TYR A 191 5.87 -1.95 -5.26
C TYR A 191 5.71 -1.15 -3.95
N ALA A 192 6.15 -1.68 -2.81
CA ALA A 192 6.15 -0.94 -1.56
C ALA A 192 7.13 0.24 -1.53
N GLY A 193 8.16 0.24 -2.38
CA GLY A 193 9.01 1.39 -2.65
C GLY A 193 8.36 2.39 -3.61
N THR A 194 7.65 1.87 -4.60
CA THR A 194 6.91 2.64 -5.61
C THR A 194 5.82 3.51 -4.99
N THR A 195 5.00 2.93 -4.12
CA THR A 195 3.92 3.66 -3.43
C THR A 195 4.45 4.80 -2.56
N GLN A 196 5.65 4.64 -1.99
CA GLN A 196 6.29 5.71 -1.23
C GLN A 196 6.64 6.92 -2.11
N PHE A 197 7.10 6.69 -3.34
CA PHE A 197 7.33 7.78 -4.29
C PHE A 197 6.02 8.51 -4.62
N GLY A 198 4.98 7.77 -4.97
CA GLY A 198 3.67 8.36 -5.22
C GLY A 198 3.14 9.14 -4.01
N LEU A 199 3.21 8.57 -2.81
CA LEU A 199 2.74 9.22 -1.59
C LEU A 199 3.54 10.47 -1.22
N ALA A 200 4.86 10.47 -1.44
CA ALA A 200 5.68 11.65 -1.21
C ALA A 200 5.27 12.83 -2.11
N THR A 201 4.89 12.55 -3.37
CA THR A 201 4.47 13.57 -4.33
C THR A 201 3.04 14.09 -4.09
N THR A 202 2.27 13.49 -3.20
CA THR A 202 1.00 14.07 -2.74
C THR A 202 1.19 15.23 -1.77
N GLY A 203 2.34 15.33 -1.11
CA GLY A 203 2.59 16.31 -0.06
C GLY A 203 1.72 16.14 1.19
N VAL A 204 1.17 14.94 1.42
CA VAL A 204 0.24 14.64 2.51
C VAL A 204 0.83 15.01 3.88
N ALA A 205 -0.01 15.61 4.73
CA ALA A 205 0.36 15.90 6.11
C ALA A 205 0.57 14.58 6.89
N GLY A 206 1.52 14.58 7.81
CA GLY A 206 1.85 13.41 8.61
C GLY A 206 2.90 12.49 8.01
N LEU A 207 3.17 12.53 6.71
CA LEU A 207 4.26 11.77 6.10
C LEU A 207 5.60 12.47 6.39
N GLU A 208 6.37 11.92 7.32
CA GLU A 208 7.59 12.54 7.84
C GLU A 208 8.86 12.13 7.07
N THR A 209 8.90 10.90 6.57
CA THR A 209 10.07 10.37 5.84
C THR A 209 9.73 9.09 5.08
N ILE A 210 10.49 8.82 4.02
CA ILE A 210 10.39 7.57 3.26
C ILE A 210 11.76 6.92 3.05
N VAL A 211 11.78 5.60 3.01
CA VAL A 211 12.96 4.78 2.68
C VAL A 211 12.57 3.78 1.59
N PRO A 212 12.34 4.24 0.37
CA PRO A 212 11.96 3.37 -0.74
C PRO A 212 13.15 2.54 -1.21
N VAL A 213 12.96 1.22 -1.31
CA VAL A 213 13.95 0.29 -1.83
C VAL A 213 13.49 -0.21 -3.19
N ALA A 214 14.28 0.02 -4.23
CA ALA A 214 14.00 -0.44 -5.59
C ALA A 214 12.57 -0.08 -6.06
N GLY A 215 12.16 1.18 -5.84
CA GLY A 215 10.85 1.70 -6.24
C GLY A 215 10.81 2.20 -7.68
N ILE A 216 9.64 2.14 -8.31
CA ILE A 216 9.35 2.68 -9.63
C ILE A 216 8.95 4.16 -9.49
N ALA A 217 9.60 5.05 -10.22
CA ALA A 217 9.28 6.47 -10.29
C ALA A 217 8.28 6.78 -11.41
N SER A 218 8.42 6.08 -12.53
CA SER A 218 7.57 6.20 -13.72
C SER A 218 7.28 4.82 -14.29
N TRP A 219 6.02 4.41 -14.29
CA TRP A 219 5.62 3.13 -14.87
C TRP A 219 5.85 3.07 -16.39
N TYR A 220 5.87 4.23 -17.04
CA TYR A 220 6.28 4.31 -18.46
C TYR A 220 7.74 3.89 -18.62
N GLU A 221 8.64 4.44 -17.86
CA GLU A 221 10.05 4.11 -17.96
C GLU A 221 10.37 2.67 -17.52
N TYR A 222 9.57 2.15 -16.61
CA TYR A 222 9.65 0.74 -16.21
C TYR A 222 9.24 -0.22 -17.33
N THR A 223 8.18 0.10 -18.10
CA THR A 223 7.64 -0.76 -19.16
C THR A 223 8.21 -0.45 -20.55
N ASN A 224 8.44 0.82 -20.87
CA ASN A 224 8.82 1.31 -22.19
C ASN A 224 10.06 2.24 -22.10
N SER A 225 11.10 1.82 -21.42
CA SER A 225 12.28 2.65 -21.20
C SER A 225 12.83 3.22 -22.50
N GLN A 226 12.89 4.54 -22.59
CA GLN A 226 13.36 5.28 -23.77
C GLN A 226 12.60 4.89 -25.07
N GLY A 227 11.31 4.61 -24.98
CA GLY A 227 10.48 4.23 -26.11
C GLY A 227 10.65 2.78 -26.55
N ILE A 228 11.42 1.97 -25.82
CA ILE A 228 11.61 0.55 -26.12
C ILE A 228 10.85 -0.25 -25.06
N SER A 229 9.90 -1.08 -25.48
CA SER A 229 9.24 -2.00 -24.57
C SER A 229 10.25 -2.99 -23.98
N THR A 230 10.44 -2.89 -22.69
CA THR A 230 11.44 -3.69 -21.95
C THR A 230 10.83 -4.90 -21.27
N ASN A 231 9.53 -4.91 -21.10
CA ASN A 231 8.77 -5.97 -20.46
C ASN A 231 7.89 -6.73 -21.45
N SER A 232 8.24 -6.87 -22.67
CA SER A 232 7.59 -7.70 -23.72
C SER A 232 6.04 -7.87 -23.66
N LEU A 233 5.37 -7.10 -22.78
CA LEU A 233 3.96 -7.18 -22.50
C LEU A 233 3.28 -5.88 -22.88
N VAL A 234 2.50 -5.93 -23.92
CA VAL A 234 1.69 -4.81 -24.39
C VAL A 234 0.50 -4.47 -23.46
N ASN A 235 0.29 -5.28 -22.42
CA ASN A 235 -0.78 -5.13 -21.45
C ASN A 235 -0.27 -5.28 -20.00
N TYR A 236 0.90 -4.73 -19.72
CA TYR A 236 1.54 -4.90 -18.41
C TYR A 236 0.69 -4.38 -17.23
N SER A 237 0.12 -3.18 -17.40
CA SER A 237 -0.70 -2.56 -16.34
C SER A 237 -1.93 -3.40 -16.01
N GLU A 238 -2.64 -3.89 -17.01
CA GLU A 238 -3.80 -4.75 -16.81
C GLU A 238 -3.40 -6.06 -16.12
N ARG A 239 -2.32 -6.70 -16.56
CA ARG A 239 -1.86 -7.96 -15.95
C ARG A 239 -1.43 -7.80 -14.51
N LEU A 240 -0.76 -6.69 -14.18
CA LEU A 240 -0.36 -6.45 -12.81
C LEU A 240 -1.57 -6.09 -11.93
N ALA A 241 -2.52 -5.32 -12.44
CA ALA A 241 -3.76 -5.05 -11.74
C ALA A 241 -4.55 -6.36 -11.46
N TRP A 242 -4.61 -7.27 -12.41
CA TRP A 242 -5.14 -8.63 -12.18
C TRP A 242 -4.41 -9.37 -11.07
N TYR A 243 -3.09 -9.37 -11.12
CA TYR A 243 -2.25 -10.05 -10.13
C TYR A 243 -2.46 -9.50 -8.72
N CYS A 244 -2.64 -8.20 -8.59
CA CYS A 244 -2.81 -7.52 -7.31
C CYS A 244 -4.24 -7.57 -6.78
N ASN A 245 -5.23 -7.68 -7.66
CA ASN A 245 -6.63 -7.73 -7.25
C ASN A 245 -6.93 -8.99 -6.44
N GLY A 246 -7.47 -8.81 -5.25
CA GLY A 246 -7.74 -9.90 -4.31
C GLY A 246 -9.23 -10.12 -4.02
N ARG A 247 -10.13 -9.31 -4.57
CA ARG A 247 -11.57 -9.43 -4.31
C ARG A 247 -12.15 -10.77 -4.76
N TYR A 248 -11.59 -11.37 -5.82
CA TYR A 248 -12.03 -12.69 -6.28
C TYR A 248 -11.72 -13.83 -5.30
N LEU A 249 -10.91 -13.61 -4.27
CA LEU A 249 -10.69 -14.56 -3.17
C LEU A 249 -11.90 -14.68 -2.26
N ASP A 250 -12.86 -13.75 -2.37
CA ASP A 250 -14.18 -13.82 -1.77
C ASP A 250 -15.22 -13.98 -2.89
N PRO A 251 -15.75 -15.20 -3.10
CA PRO A 251 -16.67 -15.46 -4.21
C PRO A 251 -17.97 -14.66 -4.14
N ASP A 252 -18.47 -14.35 -2.96
CA ASP A 252 -19.70 -13.60 -2.76
C ASP A 252 -19.49 -12.13 -3.09
N ASP A 253 -18.38 -11.54 -2.67
CA ASP A 253 -17.98 -10.18 -3.04
C ASP A 253 -17.71 -10.10 -4.55
N TYR A 254 -16.93 -11.03 -5.08
CA TYR A 254 -16.62 -11.04 -6.52
C TYR A 254 -17.85 -11.15 -7.41
N ALA A 255 -18.85 -11.94 -7.00
CA ALA A 255 -20.09 -12.09 -7.78
C ALA A 255 -20.82 -10.75 -7.98
N THR A 256 -20.67 -9.79 -7.07
CA THR A 256 -21.30 -8.47 -7.16
C THR A 256 -20.62 -7.53 -8.15
N ILE A 257 -19.34 -7.76 -8.46
CA ILE A 257 -18.51 -6.84 -9.26
C ILE A 257 -17.95 -7.46 -10.55
N ALA A 258 -18.13 -8.76 -10.79
CA ALA A 258 -17.41 -9.50 -11.84
C ALA A 258 -17.51 -8.86 -13.24
N GLU A 259 -18.69 -8.38 -13.62
CA GLU A 259 -18.90 -7.72 -14.92
C GLU A 259 -18.19 -6.37 -14.99
N LYS A 260 -18.37 -5.52 -13.99
CA LYS A 260 -17.74 -4.19 -13.90
C LYS A 260 -16.22 -4.32 -13.85
N TYR A 261 -15.74 -5.27 -13.07
CA TYR A 261 -14.32 -5.55 -12.96
C TYR A 261 -13.71 -6.02 -14.30
N GLY A 262 -14.36 -6.93 -14.99
CA GLY A 262 -13.92 -7.38 -16.32
C GLY A 262 -13.86 -6.23 -17.33
N ASN A 263 -14.87 -5.36 -17.36
CA ASN A 263 -14.89 -4.19 -18.21
C ASN A 263 -13.77 -3.20 -17.85
N TYR A 264 -13.53 -3.00 -16.58
CA TYR A 264 -12.46 -2.11 -16.07
C TYR A 264 -11.06 -2.62 -16.48
N MET A 265 -10.79 -3.91 -16.30
CA MET A 265 -9.53 -4.52 -16.72
C MET A 265 -9.35 -4.43 -18.25
N TYR A 266 -10.40 -4.66 -19.00
CA TYR A 266 -10.37 -4.48 -20.45
C TYR A 266 -10.03 -3.04 -20.84
N GLN A 267 -10.59 -2.03 -20.14
CA GLN A 267 -10.30 -0.63 -20.40
C GLN A 267 -8.83 -0.30 -20.13
N ILE A 268 -8.26 -0.74 -19.01
CA ILE A 268 -6.82 -0.56 -18.72
C ILE A 268 -5.96 -1.14 -19.85
N GLN A 269 -6.32 -2.32 -20.35
CA GLN A 269 -5.61 -2.95 -21.46
C GLN A 269 -5.70 -2.10 -22.73
N GLN A 270 -6.89 -1.59 -23.08
CA GLN A 270 -7.07 -0.77 -24.27
C GLN A 270 -6.31 0.55 -24.18
N ASP A 271 -6.35 1.24 -23.03
CA ASP A 271 -5.65 2.48 -22.80
C ASP A 271 -4.13 2.32 -22.97
N GLN A 272 -3.58 1.22 -22.50
CA GLN A 272 -2.17 0.89 -22.70
C GLN A 272 -1.85 0.56 -24.16
N LEU A 273 -2.70 -0.20 -24.84
CA LEU A 273 -2.53 -0.55 -26.26
C LEU A 273 -2.63 0.68 -27.18
N GLU A 274 -3.56 1.58 -26.90
CA GLU A 274 -3.73 2.83 -27.66
C GLU A 274 -2.52 3.75 -27.56
N SER A 275 -1.76 3.69 -26.47
CA SER A 275 -0.51 4.45 -26.35
C SER A 275 0.55 4.03 -27.39
N ASN A 276 0.43 2.81 -27.94
CA ASN A 276 1.32 2.25 -28.95
C ASN A 276 2.82 2.35 -28.62
N GLY A 277 3.14 2.25 -27.33
CA GLY A 277 4.50 2.40 -26.81
C GLY A 277 4.95 3.86 -26.57
N ASP A 278 4.14 4.84 -26.96
CA ASP A 278 4.39 6.25 -26.69
C ASP A 278 3.88 6.64 -25.28
N TYR A 279 4.41 7.74 -24.78
CA TYR A 279 3.91 8.34 -23.55
C TYR A 279 2.51 8.92 -23.79
N SER A 280 1.58 8.62 -22.91
CA SER A 280 0.17 8.99 -23.03
C SER A 280 -0.44 9.30 -21.65
N GLU A 281 -1.71 9.68 -21.62
CA GLU A 281 -2.46 9.89 -20.38
C GLU A 281 -2.46 8.64 -19.49
N HIS A 282 -2.53 7.44 -20.06
CA HIS A 282 -2.38 6.20 -19.33
C HIS A 282 -1.11 6.15 -18.48
N TRP A 283 -0.01 6.67 -18.99
CA TRP A 283 1.27 6.73 -18.31
C TRP A 283 1.40 7.95 -17.40
N ALA A 284 0.79 9.08 -17.78
CA ALA A 284 0.85 10.31 -17.00
C ALA A 284 0.25 10.10 -15.59
N THR A 285 -0.84 9.36 -15.47
CA THR A 285 -1.45 8.99 -14.18
C THR A 285 -0.61 8.00 -13.35
N ARG A 286 0.51 7.55 -13.89
CA ARG A 286 1.44 6.57 -13.30
C ARG A 286 2.88 7.08 -13.28
N ASP A 287 3.07 8.38 -13.39
CA ASP A 287 4.38 9.04 -13.43
C ASP A 287 4.49 10.05 -12.29
N TYR A 288 5.03 9.60 -11.17
CA TYR A 288 5.12 10.39 -9.95
C TYR A 288 6.08 11.57 -10.05
N THR A 289 6.95 11.61 -11.07
CA THR A 289 7.88 12.72 -11.28
C THR A 289 7.18 14.01 -11.70
N LEU A 290 5.94 13.91 -12.19
CA LEU A 290 5.15 15.07 -12.64
C LEU A 290 4.76 15.99 -11.48
N ASP A 291 4.55 15.43 -10.30
CA ASP A 291 4.10 16.15 -9.11
C ASP A 291 5.22 16.40 -8.08
N ALA A 292 6.46 16.44 -8.56
CA ALA A 292 7.66 16.60 -7.73
C ALA A 292 7.64 17.84 -6.83
N GLU A 293 7.01 18.93 -7.27
CA GLU A 293 6.91 20.18 -6.49
C GLU A 293 6.11 20.04 -5.19
N ASN A 294 5.28 19.01 -5.09
CA ASN A 294 4.49 18.74 -3.87
C ASN A 294 5.29 18.00 -2.78
N ILE A 295 6.46 17.47 -3.09
CA ILE A 295 7.29 16.72 -2.13
C ILE A 295 7.65 17.61 -0.94
N LYS A 296 7.41 17.08 0.28
CA LYS A 296 7.71 17.76 1.54
C LYS A 296 8.60 16.94 2.47
N CYS A 297 8.45 15.60 2.44
CA CYS A 297 9.19 14.71 3.34
C CYS A 297 10.56 14.34 2.77
N PRO A 298 11.62 14.26 3.59
CA PRO A 298 12.93 13.77 3.17
C PRO A 298 12.88 12.28 2.81
N ALA A 299 13.87 11.84 2.01
CA ALA A 299 13.99 10.45 1.60
C ALA A 299 15.42 9.92 1.73
N LEU A 300 15.52 8.62 2.04
CA LEU A 300 16.70 7.80 1.75
C LEU A 300 16.32 6.80 0.66
N ILE A 301 16.70 7.09 -0.58
CA ILE A 301 16.43 6.21 -1.72
C ILE A 301 17.48 5.10 -1.75
N VAL A 302 17.04 3.85 -1.75
CA VAL A 302 17.91 2.66 -1.74
C VAL A 302 17.72 1.88 -3.02
N HIS A 303 18.82 1.52 -3.71
CA HIS A 303 18.72 0.80 -4.97
C HIS A 303 19.94 -0.08 -5.26
N GLY A 304 19.68 -1.27 -5.78
CA GLY A 304 20.73 -2.16 -6.26
C GLY A 304 21.19 -1.80 -7.66
N LEU A 305 22.49 -1.65 -7.87
CA LEU A 305 23.05 -1.27 -9.17
C LEU A 305 22.94 -2.39 -10.22
N ASN A 306 22.70 -3.63 -9.79
CA ASN A 306 22.47 -4.77 -10.66
C ASN A 306 20.98 -5.17 -10.70
N ASP A 307 20.08 -4.26 -10.34
CA ASP A 307 18.64 -4.50 -10.42
C ASP A 307 18.19 -4.64 -11.88
N ASP A 308 17.80 -5.84 -12.26
CA ASP A 308 17.32 -6.20 -13.59
C ASP A 308 15.79 -6.15 -13.72
N ASN A 309 15.09 -5.96 -12.60
CA ASN A 309 13.64 -5.79 -12.54
C ASN A 309 13.28 -4.30 -12.55
N VAL A 310 13.53 -3.59 -11.45
CA VAL A 310 13.36 -2.13 -11.38
C VAL A 310 14.70 -1.47 -11.67
N ARG A 311 14.83 -0.98 -12.89
CA ARG A 311 16.13 -0.48 -13.40
C ARG A 311 16.59 0.77 -12.67
N THR A 312 17.88 1.00 -12.70
CA THR A 312 18.55 2.10 -12.02
C THR A 312 18.08 3.50 -12.47
N LYS A 313 17.48 3.63 -13.65
CA LYS A 313 16.86 4.87 -14.09
C LYS A 313 15.79 5.37 -13.13
N GLU A 314 15.06 4.47 -12.48
CA GLU A 314 13.95 4.80 -11.61
C GLU A 314 14.41 5.57 -10.36
N PHE A 315 15.50 5.15 -9.72
CA PHE A 315 16.02 5.91 -8.58
C PHE A 315 16.55 7.30 -9.00
N ASP A 316 17.17 7.38 -10.17
CA ASP A 316 17.73 8.64 -10.67
C ASP A 316 16.62 9.66 -10.97
N LEU A 317 15.53 9.23 -11.59
CA LEU A 317 14.36 10.08 -11.83
C LEU A 317 13.82 10.69 -10.54
N MET A 318 13.59 9.88 -9.51
CA MET A 318 13.11 10.39 -8.23
C MET A 318 14.15 11.20 -7.48
N TYR A 319 15.42 10.85 -7.55
CA TYR A 319 16.48 11.66 -6.97
C TYR A 319 16.50 13.06 -7.57
N GLN A 320 16.41 13.18 -8.89
CA GLN A 320 16.32 14.46 -9.58
C GLN A 320 15.04 15.24 -9.22
N ALA A 321 13.90 14.54 -9.08
CA ALA A 321 12.65 15.13 -8.63
C ALA A 321 12.78 15.77 -7.24
N TYR A 322 13.39 15.05 -6.29
CA TYR A 322 13.70 15.56 -4.96
C TYR A 322 14.63 16.77 -4.96
N GLN A 323 15.69 16.72 -5.80
CA GLN A 323 16.60 17.85 -5.95
C GLN A 323 15.88 19.08 -6.50
N LYS A 324 15.01 18.90 -7.50
CA LYS A 324 14.18 19.96 -8.06
C LYS A 324 13.22 20.55 -7.03
N ALA A 325 12.64 19.73 -6.19
CA ALA A 325 11.77 20.15 -5.09
C ALA A 325 12.54 20.87 -3.95
N GLY A 326 13.87 20.74 -3.92
CA GLY A 326 14.69 21.31 -2.86
C GLY A 326 14.55 20.60 -1.50
N VAL A 327 14.06 19.38 -1.49
CA VAL A 327 13.86 18.57 -0.29
C VAL A 327 15.06 17.65 -0.08
N ASN A 328 15.42 17.43 1.19
CA ASN A 328 16.58 16.60 1.53
C ASN A 328 16.40 15.17 1.05
N VAL A 329 17.38 14.70 0.28
CA VAL A 329 17.39 13.33 -0.25
C VAL A 329 18.80 12.76 -0.18
N LYS A 330 18.88 11.47 0.18
CA LYS A 330 20.12 10.70 0.17
C LYS A 330 19.95 9.45 -0.67
N LEU A 331 21.04 8.95 -1.21
CA LEU A 331 21.10 7.70 -1.93
C LEU A 331 21.93 6.68 -1.16
N LEU A 332 21.43 5.46 -1.07
CA LEU A 332 22.20 4.28 -0.71
C LEU A 332 22.19 3.31 -1.91
N LEU A 333 23.26 3.30 -2.67
CA LEU A 333 23.42 2.41 -3.82
C LEU A 333 24.30 1.23 -3.42
N HIS A 334 23.87 0.02 -3.75
CA HIS A 334 24.58 -1.20 -3.43
C HIS A 334 24.75 -2.09 -4.67
N GLN A 335 25.61 -3.11 -4.57
CA GLN A 335 25.96 -3.95 -5.71
C GLN A 335 25.02 -5.13 -5.94
N ASP A 336 24.04 -5.32 -5.06
CA ASP A 336 23.05 -6.38 -5.22
C ASP A 336 22.03 -6.05 -6.33
N ALA A 337 21.18 -7.01 -6.65
CA ALA A 337 20.10 -6.88 -7.61
C ALA A 337 18.84 -6.27 -6.97
N HIS A 338 17.66 -6.81 -7.29
CA HIS A 338 16.36 -6.37 -6.75
C HIS A 338 16.15 -6.79 -5.29
N LEU A 339 17.00 -6.31 -4.39
CA LEU A 339 17.05 -6.72 -3.00
C LEU A 339 17.13 -5.52 -2.04
N THR A 340 16.67 -5.73 -0.82
CA THR A 340 17.07 -4.88 0.31
C THR A 340 18.50 -5.29 0.68
N PRO A 341 19.42 -4.36 0.93
CA PRO A 341 20.76 -4.70 1.37
C PRO A 341 20.69 -5.55 2.64
N SER A 342 21.18 -6.79 2.56
CA SER A 342 21.12 -7.77 3.65
C SER A 342 22.43 -7.89 4.43
N TYR A 343 23.30 -6.92 4.32
CA TYR A 343 24.67 -6.99 4.73
C TYR A 343 24.97 -5.95 5.81
N PRO A 344 25.85 -6.16 6.74
CA PRO A 344 26.09 -5.16 7.80
C PRO A 344 26.36 -3.75 7.30
N ALA A 345 26.95 -3.61 6.10
CA ALA A 345 27.17 -2.31 5.45
C ALA A 345 25.92 -1.70 4.80
N GLY A 346 24.86 -2.48 4.65
CA GLY A 346 23.59 -2.05 4.08
C GLY A 346 22.47 -1.98 5.11
N ASN A 347 22.80 -2.08 6.38
CA ASN A 347 21.81 -1.96 7.43
C ASN A 347 21.18 -0.56 7.41
N LEU A 348 19.88 -0.51 7.20
CA LEU A 348 19.10 0.73 7.07
C LEU A 348 18.61 1.25 8.43
N GLU A 349 19.02 0.66 9.51
CA GLU A 349 18.66 1.03 10.88
C GLU A 349 19.10 2.43 11.28
#